data_313e96f67adf546d13b0a32aa6b533a0
#
_entry.id   313e96f67adf546d13b0a32aa6b533a0
#
_cell.length_a   1.000
_cell.length_b   1.000
_cell.length_c   1.000
_cell.angle_alpha   90.00
_cell.angle_beta   90.00
_cell.angle_gamma   90.00
#
_symmetry.space_group_name_H-M   'P 1'
#
loop_
_entity.id
_entity.type
_entity.pdbx_description
1 polymer ?
#
loop_
_entity_poly.entity_id
_entity_poly.type
_entity_poly.pdbx_seq_one_letter_code
_entity_poly.pdbx_strand_id
1 'polypeptide(L)'
;ALPISAGPAKNRGSSTTDPLLVERYAKEFGQTFTETQVPIRTLRDILCAKQFPAIDFLKIDVEGAELEVLRGIDLSEFNPRILVIEATKPNSTELVYEHWEDRVLDSGYVCALFDGLNRFYVKEHDSDLLQLLAIPANVLDDFKTIIQFELSQIAEEAPKTIKTYIQQVQIAEEYAASLSSEL
;
A
#
# COMPACT_ATOMS: atom_id res chain seq x y z
N ALA A 1 7.77 22.51 11.55
CA ALA A 1 8.02 21.08 11.75
C ALA A 1 7.09 20.56 12.83
N LEU A 2 6.58 19.35 12.65
CA LEU A 2 5.83 18.63 13.68
C LEU A 2 6.64 17.40 14.11
N PRO A 3 6.53 16.99 15.39
CA PRO A 3 7.02 15.69 15.80
C PRO A 3 6.18 14.60 15.13
N ILE A 4 6.85 13.62 14.56
CA ILE A 4 6.26 12.35 14.14
C ILE A 4 6.88 11.23 14.97
N SER A 5 6.05 10.38 15.54
CA SER A 5 6.48 9.19 16.23
C SER A 5 6.57 8.03 15.26
N ALA A 6 7.79 7.64 14.90
CA ALA A 6 8.03 6.54 13.99
C ALA A 6 8.01 5.21 14.74
N GLY A 7 7.18 4.28 14.29
CA GLY A 7 7.13 2.92 14.79
C GLY A 7 8.39 2.10 14.44
N PRO A 8 8.54 0.91 15.02
CA PRO A 8 9.69 0.04 14.78
C PRO A 8 9.79 -0.39 13.32
N ALA A 9 11.00 -0.67 12.82
CA ALA A 9 11.28 -0.99 11.41
C ALA A 9 10.42 -2.14 10.84
N LYS A 10 9.93 -3.03 11.69
CA LYS A 10 9.03 -4.13 11.31
C LYS A 10 7.56 -3.69 11.13
N ASN A 11 7.17 -2.52 11.67
CA ASN A 11 5.82 -1.96 11.64
C ASN A 11 5.85 -0.49 11.19
N ARG A 12 6.39 -0.21 10.02
CA ARG A 12 6.51 1.15 9.48
C ARG A 12 5.15 1.85 9.25
N GLY A 13 4.07 1.07 9.10
CA GLY A 13 2.70 1.59 8.95
C GLY A 13 2.12 2.25 10.20
N SER A 14 2.76 2.11 11.39
CA SER A 14 2.26 2.67 12.64
C SER A 14 2.86 4.03 13.02
N SER A 15 3.46 4.76 12.05
CA SER A 15 3.97 6.10 12.32
C SER A 15 2.81 7.10 12.44
N THR A 16 2.80 7.91 13.49
CA THR A 16 1.70 8.84 13.76
C THR A 16 2.17 10.17 14.33
N THR A 17 1.37 11.20 14.19
CA THR A 17 1.53 12.48 14.87
C THR A 17 0.69 12.59 16.15
N ASP A 18 -0.15 11.60 16.44
CA ASP A 18 -1.02 11.58 17.62
C ASP A 18 -0.32 10.90 18.81
N PRO A 19 -0.01 11.65 19.90
CA PRO A 19 0.60 11.08 21.09
C PRO A 19 -0.27 10.01 21.78
N LEU A 20 -1.59 10.11 21.68
CA LEU A 20 -2.51 9.13 22.30
C LEU A 20 -2.43 7.77 21.60
N LEU A 21 -2.23 7.77 20.27
CA LEU A 21 -1.98 6.54 19.52
C LEU A 21 -0.65 5.91 19.90
N VAL A 22 0.39 6.72 20.10
CA VAL A 22 1.71 6.25 20.57
C VAL A 22 1.59 5.54 21.92
N GLU A 23 0.89 6.16 22.88
CA GLU A 23 0.67 5.57 24.21
C GLU A 23 -0.15 4.26 24.12
N ARG A 24 -1.19 4.26 23.30
CA ARG A 24 -2.01 3.08 23.06
C ARG A 24 -1.19 1.93 22.47
N TYR A 25 -0.43 2.17 21.42
CA TYR A 25 0.39 1.14 20.78
C TYR A 25 1.54 0.64 21.66
N ALA A 26 2.13 1.50 22.45
CA ALA A 26 3.12 1.09 23.43
C ALA A 26 2.51 0.14 24.47
N LYS A 27 1.30 0.45 24.95
CA LYS A 27 0.61 -0.33 25.97
C LYS A 27 0.04 -1.66 25.46
N GLU A 28 -0.62 -1.63 24.29
CA GLU A 28 -1.34 -2.80 23.74
C GLU A 28 -0.39 -3.77 23.01
N PHE A 29 0.61 -3.25 22.31
CA PHE A 29 1.48 -4.05 21.43
C PHE A 29 2.95 -4.05 21.85
N GLY A 30 3.31 -3.40 22.97
CA GLY A 30 4.70 -3.29 23.43
C GLY A 30 5.62 -2.57 22.43
N GLN A 31 5.08 -1.71 21.58
CA GLN A 31 5.84 -1.00 20.55
C GLN A 31 6.63 0.16 21.15
N THR A 32 7.85 0.34 20.64
CA THR A 32 8.68 1.51 20.96
C THR A 32 8.68 2.47 19.78
N PHE A 33 8.53 3.75 20.06
CA PHE A 33 8.51 4.81 19.05
C PHE A 33 9.73 5.71 19.19
N THR A 34 10.21 6.21 18.05
CA THR A 34 11.25 7.23 18.02
C THR A 34 10.63 8.52 17.50
N GLU A 35 10.68 9.58 18.29
CA GLU A 35 10.23 10.89 17.85
C GLU A 35 11.26 11.53 16.93
N THR A 36 10.76 12.03 15.79
CA THR A 36 11.59 12.72 14.80
C THR A 36 10.85 13.96 14.31
N GLN A 37 11.56 15.08 14.18
CA GLN A 37 11.01 16.31 13.61
C GLN A 37 11.03 16.23 12.10
N VAL A 38 9.86 16.41 11.49
CA VAL A 38 9.73 16.43 10.03
C VAL A 38 9.15 17.76 9.54
N PRO A 39 9.58 18.29 8.38
CA PRO A 39 8.96 19.46 7.81
C PRO A 39 7.54 19.15 7.36
N ILE A 40 6.59 20.03 7.68
CA ILE A 40 5.22 19.92 7.21
C ILE A 40 5.10 20.72 5.91
N ARG A 41 4.42 20.10 4.94
CA ARG A 41 4.02 20.74 3.69
C ARG A 41 2.59 20.33 3.37
N THR A 42 1.82 21.20 2.78
CA THR A 42 0.52 20.84 2.25
C THR A 42 0.69 19.92 1.03
N LEU A 43 -0.30 19.07 0.79
CA LEU A 43 -0.30 18.24 -0.42
C LEU A 43 -0.30 19.11 -1.68
N ARG A 44 -0.99 20.27 -1.64
CA ARG A 44 -0.95 21.28 -2.70
C ARG A 44 0.48 21.76 -3.01
N ASP A 45 1.26 22.11 -1.99
CA ASP A 45 2.65 22.58 -2.19
C ASP A 45 3.53 21.50 -2.81
N ILE A 46 3.31 20.22 -2.42
CA ILE A 46 4.06 19.09 -2.96
C ILE A 46 3.72 18.87 -4.43
N LEU A 47 2.43 18.88 -4.77
CA LEU A 47 1.95 18.65 -6.14
C LEU A 47 2.37 19.76 -7.08
N CYS A 48 2.23 21.04 -6.66
CA CYS A 48 2.70 22.19 -7.43
C CYS A 48 4.22 22.15 -7.69
N ALA A 49 5.01 21.79 -6.67
CA ALA A 49 6.47 21.71 -6.82
C ALA A 49 6.93 20.59 -7.78
N LYS A 50 6.12 19.53 -7.95
CA LYS A 50 6.43 18.39 -8.81
C LYS A 50 5.85 18.50 -10.22
N GLN A 51 4.93 19.44 -10.46
CA GLN A 51 4.28 19.67 -11.76
C GLN A 51 3.68 18.37 -12.37
N PHE A 52 2.92 17.63 -11.58
CA PHE A 52 2.23 16.43 -12.07
C PHE A 52 1.22 16.82 -13.15
N PRO A 53 1.28 16.20 -14.34
CA PRO A 53 0.36 16.55 -15.44
C PRO A 53 -1.07 16.08 -15.20
N ALA A 54 -1.23 14.95 -14.52
CA ALA A 54 -2.51 14.36 -14.13
C ALA A 54 -2.29 13.43 -12.94
N ILE A 55 -3.33 13.20 -12.16
CA ILE A 55 -3.34 12.26 -11.04
C ILE A 55 -4.43 11.23 -11.32
N ASP A 56 -4.03 10.01 -11.69
CA ASP A 56 -4.98 8.95 -11.92
C ASP A 56 -5.60 8.48 -10.62
N PHE A 57 -4.79 8.41 -9.56
CA PHE A 57 -5.24 7.95 -8.27
C PHE A 57 -4.44 8.61 -7.12
N LEU A 58 -5.16 8.98 -6.07
CA LEU A 58 -4.61 9.53 -4.84
C LEU A 58 -5.08 8.70 -3.65
N LYS A 59 -4.15 8.01 -2.97
CA LYS A 59 -4.43 7.36 -1.69
C LYS A 59 -4.07 8.30 -0.53
N ILE A 60 -4.98 8.41 0.45
CA ILE A 60 -4.79 9.11 1.73
C ILE A 60 -4.98 8.07 2.84
N ASP A 61 -3.89 7.82 3.59
CA ASP A 61 -3.82 6.83 4.65
C ASP A 61 -2.74 7.33 5.61
N VAL A 62 -3.15 8.11 6.59
CA VAL A 62 -2.27 8.92 7.45
C VAL A 62 -2.60 8.77 8.93
N GLU A 63 -3.20 7.62 9.27
CA GLU A 63 -3.42 7.19 10.66
C GLU A 63 -4.18 8.22 11.49
N GLY A 64 -5.30 8.73 10.94
CA GLY A 64 -6.23 9.63 11.61
C GLY A 64 -6.06 11.12 11.28
N ALA A 65 -5.17 11.48 10.34
CA ALA A 65 -4.97 12.87 9.88
C ALA A 65 -5.53 13.12 8.47
N GLU A 66 -6.49 12.30 7.99
CA GLU A 66 -7.08 12.38 6.65
C GLU A 66 -7.73 13.74 6.38
N LEU A 67 -8.45 14.28 7.38
CA LEU A 67 -9.08 15.60 7.30
C LEU A 67 -8.04 16.71 7.08
N GLU A 68 -6.90 16.64 7.77
CA GLU A 68 -5.82 17.62 7.65
C GLU A 68 -5.16 17.58 6.27
N VAL A 69 -4.98 16.38 5.72
CA VAL A 69 -4.49 16.21 4.34
C VAL A 69 -5.49 16.80 3.34
N LEU A 70 -6.78 16.51 3.49
CA LEU A 70 -7.84 17.05 2.64
C LEU A 70 -7.99 18.58 2.75
N ARG A 71 -7.68 19.16 3.90
CA ARG A 71 -7.60 20.63 4.06
C ARG A 71 -6.40 21.23 3.30
N GLY A 72 -5.37 20.45 3.08
CA GLY A 72 -4.13 20.86 2.42
C GLY A 72 -4.12 20.67 0.90
N ILE A 73 -5.26 20.32 0.29
CA ILE A 73 -5.41 20.16 -1.17
C ILE A 73 -6.73 20.75 -1.63
N ASP A 74 -6.75 21.34 -2.82
CA ASP A 74 -7.97 21.63 -3.56
C ASP A 74 -8.22 20.49 -4.57
N LEU A 75 -9.20 19.64 -4.26
CA LEU A 75 -9.56 18.51 -5.10
C LEU A 75 -10.15 18.91 -6.45
N SER A 76 -10.66 20.15 -6.59
CA SER A 76 -11.14 20.69 -7.87
C SER A 76 -9.99 21.20 -8.74
N GLU A 77 -8.91 21.70 -8.14
CA GLU A 77 -7.70 22.14 -8.85
C GLU A 77 -6.91 20.94 -9.41
N PHE A 78 -6.61 19.96 -8.54
CA PHE A 78 -5.76 18.80 -8.92
C PHE A 78 -6.52 17.66 -9.56
N ASN A 79 -7.79 17.56 -9.30
CA ASN A 79 -8.75 16.68 -9.95
C ASN A 79 -8.30 15.22 -10.09
N PRO A 80 -7.87 14.51 -9.02
CA PRO A 80 -7.56 13.09 -9.10
C PRO A 80 -8.77 12.30 -9.65
N ARG A 81 -8.53 11.34 -10.53
CA ARG A 81 -9.62 10.52 -11.09
C ARG A 81 -10.25 9.61 -10.05
N ILE A 82 -9.41 9.03 -9.19
CA ILE A 82 -9.82 8.13 -8.11
C ILE A 82 -9.21 8.63 -6.80
N LEU A 83 -10.01 8.69 -5.74
CA LEU A 83 -9.54 8.87 -4.38
C LEU A 83 -9.73 7.57 -3.60
N VAL A 84 -8.73 7.19 -2.82
CA VAL A 84 -8.82 6.07 -1.87
C VAL A 84 -8.42 6.61 -0.50
N ILE A 85 -9.38 6.66 0.42
CA ILE A 85 -9.18 7.30 1.73
C ILE A 85 -9.52 6.29 2.82
N GLU A 86 -8.62 6.14 3.81
CA GLU A 86 -8.89 5.33 4.98
C GLU A 86 -10.10 5.89 5.73
N ALA A 87 -11.06 5.01 6.02
CA ALA A 87 -12.37 5.38 6.55
C ALA A 87 -12.58 4.96 8.01
N THR A 88 -11.59 4.29 8.60
CA THR A 88 -11.64 3.76 9.96
C THR A 88 -10.61 4.44 10.86
N LYS A 89 -10.85 4.37 12.17
CA LYS A 89 -9.80 4.71 13.14
C LYS A 89 -8.62 3.73 13.01
N PRO A 90 -7.40 4.19 13.24
CA PRO A 90 -6.22 3.33 13.25
C PRO A 90 -6.41 2.07 14.10
N ASN A 91 -6.12 0.90 13.49
CA ASN A 91 -6.30 -0.43 14.10
C ASN A 91 -7.69 -0.67 14.70
N SER A 92 -8.74 -0.22 14.04
CA SER A 92 -10.13 -0.34 14.49
C SER A 92 -11.05 -0.54 13.29
N THR A 93 -12.24 -1.06 13.55
CA THR A 93 -13.36 -1.09 12.59
C THR A 93 -14.31 0.09 12.76
N GLU A 94 -14.02 1.01 13.68
CA GLU A 94 -14.83 2.20 13.93
C GLU A 94 -14.67 3.19 12.78
N LEU A 95 -15.79 3.54 12.15
CA LEU A 95 -15.83 4.45 11.01
C LEU A 95 -15.66 5.91 11.46
N VAL A 96 -14.84 6.66 10.72
CA VAL A 96 -14.56 8.09 10.98
C VAL A 96 -14.67 8.96 9.74
N TYR A 97 -15.05 8.40 8.61
CA TYR A 97 -15.15 9.12 7.34
C TYR A 97 -16.11 10.32 7.37
N GLU A 98 -17.12 10.32 8.23
CA GLU A 98 -18.10 11.41 8.38
C GLU A 98 -17.43 12.76 8.72
N HIS A 99 -16.24 12.73 9.32
CA HIS A 99 -15.52 13.95 9.68
C HIS A 99 -14.91 14.70 8.48
N TRP A 100 -14.76 14.05 7.35
CA TRP A 100 -14.07 14.61 6.18
C TRP A 100 -14.82 14.37 4.86
N GLU A 101 -15.80 13.48 4.79
CA GLU A 101 -16.44 13.06 3.55
C GLU A 101 -17.11 14.22 2.79
N ASP A 102 -17.76 15.14 3.49
CA ASP A 102 -18.44 16.29 2.86
C ASP A 102 -17.48 17.07 1.94
N ARG A 103 -16.20 17.20 2.32
CA ARG A 103 -15.20 17.88 1.48
C ARG A 103 -14.94 17.16 0.16
N VAL A 104 -15.02 15.85 0.16
CA VAL A 104 -14.84 15.01 -1.01
C VAL A 104 -16.08 15.12 -1.91
N LEU A 105 -17.26 14.97 -1.33
CA LEU A 105 -18.55 15.05 -2.04
C LEU A 105 -18.76 16.45 -2.65
N ASP A 106 -18.50 17.52 -1.90
CA ASP A 106 -18.59 18.91 -2.37
C ASP A 106 -17.64 19.22 -3.55
N SER A 107 -16.58 18.40 -3.69
CA SER A 107 -15.64 18.50 -4.82
C SER A 107 -16.09 17.70 -6.04
N GLY A 108 -17.34 17.18 -6.07
CA GLY A 108 -17.95 16.47 -7.20
C GLY A 108 -17.51 15.01 -7.31
N TYR A 109 -17.17 14.39 -6.19
CA TYR A 109 -16.93 12.95 -6.11
C TYR A 109 -18.13 12.22 -5.52
N VAL A 110 -18.25 10.94 -5.87
CA VAL A 110 -19.21 10.02 -5.27
C VAL A 110 -18.49 8.78 -4.76
N CYS A 111 -18.98 8.21 -3.66
CA CYS A 111 -18.44 6.98 -3.12
C CYS A 111 -18.85 5.81 -4.02
N ALA A 112 -17.86 5.13 -4.62
CA ALA A 112 -18.06 3.96 -5.46
C ALA A 112 -18.06 2.65 -4.67
N LEU A 113 -17.18 2.56 -3.66
CA LEU A 113 -16.96 1.33 -2.90
C LEU A 113 -16.49 1.64 -1.48
N PHE A 114 -16.88 0.82 -0.52
CA PHE A 114 -16.23 0.66 0.77
C PHE A 114 -15.77 -0.79 0.90
N ASP A 115 -14.45 -1.01 1.08
CA ASP A 115 -13.86 -2.34 1.17
C ASP A 115 -13.74 -2.90 2.59
N GLY A 116 -14.25 -2.16 3.58
CA GLY A 116 -14.17 -2.48 5.00
C GLY A 116 -13.09 -1.68 5.75
N LEU A 117 -12.19 -1.01 5.02
CA LEU A 117 -11.14 -0.15 5.54
C LEU A 117 -11.12 1.20 4.81
N ASN A 118 -11.10 1.17 3.49
CA ASN A 118 -11.00 2.35 2.64
C ASN A 118 -12.31 2.64 1.92
N ARG A 119 -12.59 3.93 1.71
CA ARG A 119 -13.63 4.39 0.78
C ARG A 119 -12.98 4.84 -0.52
N PHE A 120 -13.56 4.38 -1.61
CA PHE A 120 -13.12 4.68 -2.98
C PHE A 120 -14.10 5.69 -3.58
N TYR A 121 -13.58 6.77 -4.10
CA TYR A 121 -14.36 7.84 -4.70
C TYR A 121 -13.92 8.05 -6.13
N VAL A 122 -14.87 8.32 -6.99
CA VAL A 122 -14.65 8.72 -8.39
C VAL A 122 -15.44 9.98 -8.68
N LYS A 123 -15.09 10.69 -9.75
CA LYS A 123 -15.91 11.82 -10.20
C LYS A 123 -17.30 11.34 -10.62
N GLU A 124 -18.32 12.08 -10.23
CA GLU A 124 -19.74 11.75 -10.53
C GLU A 124 -19.99 11.51 -12.02
N HIS A 125 -19.28 12.25 -12.90
CA HIS A 125 -19.41 12.13 -14.34
C HIS A 125 -18.60 10.98 -14.97
N ASP A 126 -17.73 10.30 -14.23
CA ASP A 126 -16.95 9.14 -14.73
C ASP A 126 -17.69 7.82 -14.46
N SER A 127 -18.78 7.62 -15.19
CA SER A 127 -19.67 6.45 -15.02
C SER A 127 -18.95 5.12 -15.23
N ASP A 128 -17.93 5.07 -16.08
CA ASP A 128 -17.20 3.85 -16.39
C ASP A 128 -16.34 3.42 -15.19
N LEU A 129 -15.63 4.35 -14.56
CA LEU A 129 -14.90 4.08 -13.34
C LEU A 129 -15.81 3.73 -12.16
N LEU A 130 -16.97 4.38 -12.08
CA LEU A 130 -17.95 4.09 -11.04
C LEU A 130 -18.45 2.64 -11.15
N GLN A 131 -18.74 2.16 -12.35
CA GLN A 131 -19.14 0.76 -12.57
C GLN A 131 -18.02 -0.23 -12.28
N LEU A 132 -16.79 0.07 -12.71
CA LEU A 132 -15.63 -0.80 -12.49
C LEU A 132 -15.26 -0.93 -11.00
N LEU A 133 -15.36 0.15 -10.23
CA LEU A 133 -15.03 0.17 -8.80
C LEU A 133 -16.18 -0.26 -7.89
N ALA A 134 -17.40 -0.41 -8.40
CA ALA A 134 -18.56 -0.81 -7.59
C ALA A 134 -18.45 -2.24 -7.02
N ILE A 135 -17.57 -3.05 -7.57
CA ILE A 135 -17.33 -4.42 -7.14
C ILE A 135 -15.90 -4.52 -6.59
N PRO A 136 -15.71 -4.96 -5.33
CA PRO A 136 -14.38 -5.15 -4.78
C PRO A 136 -13.65 -6.29 -5.51
N ALA A 137 -12.31 -6.25 -5.50
CA ALA A 137 -11.48 -7.34 -5.99
C ALA A 137 -11.91 -8.67 -5.38
N ASN A 138 -12.03 -9.70 -6.21
CA ASN A 138 -12.56 -11.01 -5.80
C ASN A 138 -11.87 -12.15 -6.55
N VAL A 139 -12.24 -13.38 -6.24
CA VAL A 139 -11.60 -14.58 -6.80
C VAL A 139 -11.73 -14.73 -8.32
N LEU A 140 -12.67 -14.02 -8.94
CA LEU A 140 -12.87 -14.05 -10.38
C LEU A 140 -11.90 -13.14 -11.15
N ASP A 141 -11.21 -12.24 -10.46
CA ASP A 141 -10.21 -11.33 -11.04
C ASP A 141 -8.87 -12.03 -11.33
N ASP A 142 -8.75 -13.31 -10.93
CA ASP A 142 -7.55 -14.14 -11.12
C ASP A 142 -6.25 -13.47 -10.59
N PHE A 143 -6.39 -12.64 -9.54
CA PHE A 143 -5.24 -11.99 -8.94
C PHE A 143 -4.37 -13.00 -8.18
N LYS A 144 -3.06 -12.76 -8.18
CA LYS A 144 -2.09 -13.52 -7.37
C LYS A 144 -1.52 -12.61 -6.29
N THR A 145 -1.44 -13.11 -5.08
CA THR A 145 -0.66 -12.45 -4.05
C THR A 145 0.83 -12.49 -4.43
N ILE A 146 1.64 -11.57 -3.89
CA ILE A 146 3.08 -11.56 -4.15
C ILE A 146 3.73 -12.89 -3.76
N ILE A 147 3.30 -13.49 -2.65
CA ILE A 147 3.80 -14.80 -2.20
C ILE A 147 3.45 -15.89 -3.22
N GLN A 148 2.23 -15.93 -3.74
CA GLN A 148 1.83 -16.89 -4.77
C GLN A 148 2.62 -16.70 -6.06
N PHE A 149 2.89 -15.44 -6.44
CA PHE A 149 3.72 -15.15 -7.60
C PHE A 149 5.16 -15.62 -7.40
N GLU A 150 5.80 -15.30 -6.29
CA GLU A 150 7.16 -15.74 -5.95
C GLU A 150 7.27 -17.27 -5.89
N LEU A 151 6.32 -17.96 -5.25
CA LEU A 151 6.27 -19.41 -5.21
C LEU A 151 6.10 -20.02 -6.61
N SER A 152 5.31 -19.39 -7.48
CA SER A 152 5.16 -19.86 -8.87
C SER A 152 6.48 -19.76 -9.65
N GLN A 153 7.24 -18.69 -9.47
CA GLN A 153 8.57 -18.52 -10.10
C GLN A 153 9.56 -19.58 -9.63
N ILE A 154 9.61 -19.81 -8.30
CA ILE A 154 10.47 -20.88 -7.74
C ILE A 154 10.07 -22.25 -8.29
N ALA A 155 8.78 -22.54 -8.38
CA ALA A 155 8.28 -23.82 -8.90
C ALA A 155 8.61 -24.01 -10.40
N GLU A 156 8.66 -22.95 -11.19
CA GLU A 156 9.05 -22.99 -12.60
C GLU A 156 10.57 -23.17 -12.79
N GLU A 157 11.39 -22.61 -11.91
CA GLU A 157 12.85 -22.67 -12.01
C GLU A 157 13.45 -23.92 -11.38
N ALA A 158 12.82 -24.46 -10.33
CA ALA A 158 13.33 -25.64 -9.61
C ALA A 158 13.61 -26.85 -10.51
N PRO A 159 12.75 -27.22 -11.47
CA PRO A 159 13.03 -28.36 -12.37
C PRO A 159 14.27 -28.13 -13.24
N LYS A 160 14.50 -26.91 -13.70
CA LYS A 160 15.68 -26.54 -14.52
C LYS A 160 16.96 -26.66 -13.70
N THR A 161 16.95 -26.15 -12.48
CA THR A 161 18.06 -26.20 -11.54
C THR A 161 18.40 -27.67 -11.19
N ILE A 162 17.39 -28.47 -10.87
CA ILE A 162 17.56 -29.90 -10.58
C ILE A 162 18.19 -30.63 -11.77
N LYS A 163 17.71 -30.39 -12.98
CA LYS A 163 18.28 -30.99 -14.20
C LYS A 163 19.76 -30.65 -14.39
N THR A 164 20.13 -29.39 -14.12
CA THR A 164 21.52 -28.95 -14.19
C THR A 164 22.40 -29.66 -13.18
N TYR A 165 21.95 -29.82 -11.94
CA TYR A 165 22.68 -30.57 -10.91
C TYR A 165 22.83 -32.05 -11.26
N ILE A 166 21.79 -32.71 -11.77
CA ILE A 166 21.88 -34.10 -12.24
C ILE A 166 22.95 -34.25 -13.31
N GLN A 167 23.00 -33.36 -14.31
CA GLN A 167 24.03 -33.38 -15.33
C GLN A 167 25.44 -33.21 -14.75
N GLN A 168 25.61 -32.30 -13.81
CA GLN A 168 26.92 -32.10 -13.15
C GLN A 168 27.36 -33.33 -12.37
N VAL A 169 26.47 -33.98 -11.67
CA VAL A 169 26.74 -35.24 -10.95
C VAL A 169 27.16 -36.33 -11.94
N GLN A 170 26.43 -36.52 -13.02
CA GLN A 170 26.75 -37.52 -14.05
C GLN A 170 28.16 -37.31 -14.66
N ILE A 171 28.49 -36.04 -15.00
CA ILE A 171 29.81 -35.69 -15.50
C ILE A 171 30.91 -36.03 -14.47
N ALA A 172 30.66 -35.76 -13.18
CA ALA A 172 31.63 -36.01 -12.14
C ALA A 172 31.81 -37.53 -11.92
N GLU A 173 30.73 -38.35 -12.00
CA GLU A 173 30.77 -39.78 -11.92
C GLU A 173 31.54 -40.43 -13.08
N GLU A 174 31.32 -39.96 -14.33
CA GLU A 174 32.05 -40.39 -15.52
C GLU A 174 33.53 -40.06 -15.41
N TYR A 175 33.88 -38.90 -14.93
CA TYR A 175 35.26 -38.49 -14.70
C TYR A 175 35.96 -39.37 -13.64
N ALA A 176 35.27 -39.62 -12.53
CA ALA A 176 35.77 -40.50 -11.47
C ALA A 176 35.98 -41.95 -11.94
N ALA A 177 35.07 -42.46 -12.78
CA ALA A 177 35.19 -43.77 -13.40
C ALA A 177 36.41 -43.87 -14.38
N SER A 178 36.66 -42.81 -15.16
CA SER A 178 37.80 -42.73 -16.06
C SER A 178 39.15 -42.80 -15.30
N LEU A 179 39.26 -42.09 -14.20
CA LEU A 179 40.44 -42.09 -13.32
C LEU A 179 40.69 -43.46 -12.67
N SER A 180 39.61 -44.18 -12.35
CA SER A 180 39.71 -45.51 -11.75
C SER A 180 40.15 -46.61 -12.76
N SER A 181 40.01 -46.33 -14.06
CA SER A 181 40.43 -47.28 -15.13
C SER A 181 41.88 -47.08 -15.59
N GLU A 182 42.53 -46.01 -15.17
CA GLU A 182 43.92 -45.70 -15.48
C GLU A 182 44.90 -46.14 -14.37
N LEU A 183 44.39 -46.65 -13.25
CA LEU A 183 45.14 -47.23 -12.13
C LEU A 183 45.06 -48.75 -12.19
#